data_622d5a9c8b8d66f88b47c34b5215f7c2
#
_entry.id   622d5a9c8b8d66f88b47c34b5215f7c2
#
_cell.length_a   1.000
_cell.length_b   1.000
_cell.length_c   1.000
_cell.angle_alpha   90.00
_cell.angle_beta   90.00
_cell.angle_gamma   90.00
#
_symmetry.space_group_name_H-M   'P 1'
#
loop_
_entity.id
_entity.type
_entity.pdbx_description
1 polymer ?
#
loop_
_entity_poly.entity_id
_entity_poly.type
_entity_poly.pdbx_seq_one_letter_code
_entity_poly.pdbx_strand_id
1 'polypeptide(L)'
;MIREYFKYKTTITSILAEEQSHIDAAKEAMVAARQDVEKAIAEEPLFGATLTPMDDILLKSDIFESSVTLKRMIAASERAFTGPMAAVAGTIAWAGVEAMRDAGAKYAVIDNGGDIAYIADRPVRIGLFAGNSEISSKYAFVLPPSAD
;
A
#
# COMPACT_ATOMS: atom_id res chain seq x y z
N MET A 1 -8.49 18.38 7.86
CA MET A 1 -8.08 17.25 6.99
C MET A 1 -7.33 17.80 5.78
N ILE A 2 -6.15 17.26 5.53
CA ILE A 2 -5.27 17.62 4.41
C ILE A 2 -5.30 16.45 3.43
N ARG A 3 -5.48 16.75 2.14
CA ARG A 3 -5.35 15.78 1.07
C ARG A 3 -4.18 16.18 0.18
N GLU A 4 -3.25 15.26 -0.03
CA GLU A 4 -2.11 15.48 -0.91
C GLU A 4 -1.99 14.35 -1.93
N TYR A 5 -1.68 14.73 -3.17
CA TYR A 5 -1.33 13.76 -4.22
C TYR A 5 0.18 13.63 -4.26
N PHE A 6 0.65 12.39 -4.16
CA PHE A 6 2.07 12.07 -4.13
C PHE A 6 2.42 11.11 -5.24
N LYS A 7 3.50 11.42 -5.96
CA LYS A 7 4.02 10.56 -7.02
C LYS A 7 5.50 10.28 -6.78
N TYR A 8 5.83 9.00 -6.78
CA TYR A 8 7.20 8.51 -6.79
C TYR A 8 7.34 7.41 -7.84
N LYS A 9 8.03 7.71 -8.95
CA LYS A 9 8.14 6.81 -10.12
C LYS A 9 6.74 6.42 -10.64
N THR A 10 6.39 5.15 -10.59
CA THR A 10 5.08 4.63 -11.00
C THR A 10 4.04 4.58 -9.87
N THR A 11 4.46 4.84 -8.63
CA THR A 11 3.56 4.93 -7.47
C THR A 11 2.87 6.28 -7.46
N ILE A 12 1.55 6.29 -7.59
CA ILE A 12 0.72 7.50 -7.59
C ILE A 12 -0.36 7.31 -6.53
N THR A 13 -0.31 8.15 -5.48
CA THR A 13 -1.17 8.01 -4.32
C THR A 13 -1.92 9.30 -3.99
N SER A 14 -3.09 9.15 -3.37
CA SER A 14 -3.79 10.19 -2.65
C SER A 14 -3.69 9.90 -1.15
N ILE A 15 -3.13 10.82 -0.39
CA ILE A 15 -2.93 10.71 1.05
C ILE A 15 -3.86 11.68 1.74
N LEU A 16 -4.64 11.20 2.70
CA LEU A 16 -5.55 12.01 3.51
C LEU A 16 -5.17 11.86 4.99
N ALA A 17 -4.88 12.98 5.64
CA ALA A 17 -4.46 13.02 7.04
C ALA A 17 -4.91 14.28 7.77
N GLU A 18 -4.74 14.27 9.09
CA GLU A 18 -5.08 15.41 9.95
C GLU A 18 -3.99 16.49 9.91
N GLU A 19 -2.72 16.10 9.80
CA GLU A 19 -1.56 17.00 9.85
C GLU A 19 -0.56 16.70 8.71
N GLN A 20 0.21 17.73 8.34
CA GLN A 20 1.25 17.61 7.32
C GLN A 20 2.36 16.64 7.73
N SER A 21 2.73 16.62 9.00
CA SER A 21 3.73 15.68 9.55
C SER A 21 3.37 14.23 9.31
N HIS A 22 2.08 13.87 9.36
CA HIS A 22 1.61 12.53 9.04
C HIS A 22 1.81 12.20 7.55
N ILE A 23 1.52 13.16 6.67
CA ILE A 23 1.72 13.00 5.22
C ILE A 23 3.21 12.82 4.90
N ASP A 24 4.08 13.58 5.53
CA ASP A 24 5.52 13.48 5.32
C ASP A 24 6.06 12.12 5.78
N ALA A 25 5.62 11.62 6.94
CA ALA A 25 5.95 10.28 7.40
C ALA A 25 5.48 9.19 6.42
N ALA A 26 4.27 9.32 5.86
CA ALA A 26 3.75 8.39 4.87
C ALA A 26 4.62 8.36 3.61
N LYS A 27 5.02 9.53 3.09
CA LYS A 27 5.87 9.62 1.90
C LYS A 27 7.20 8.93 2.10
N GLU A 28 7.87 9.16 3.23
CA GLU A 28 9.14 8.53 3.55
C GLU A 28 9.00 7.00 3.60
N ALA A 29 7.98 6.49 4.29
CA ALA A 29 7.74 5.06 4.39
C ALA A 29 7.39 4.42 3.04
N MET A 30 6.56 5.06 2.23
CA MET A 30 6.21 4.56 0.90
C MET A 30 7.42 4.54 -0.05
N VAL A 31 8.29 5.54 0.01
CA VAL A 31 9.54 5.56 -0.76
C VAL A 31 10.46 4.42 -0.33
N ALA A 32 10.63 4.20 0.98
CA ALA A 32 11.44 3.11 1.51
C ALA A 32 10.89 1.73 1.09
N ALA A 33 9.57 1.54 1.21
CA ALA A 33 8.90 0.31 0.77
C ALA A 33 9.11 0.06 -0.73
N ARG A 34 8.99 1.10 -1.56
CA ARG A 34 9.24 0.99 -2.99
C ARG A 34 10.69 0.65 -3.32
N GLN A 35 11.64 1.21 -2.60
CA GLN A 35 13.07 0.89 -2.76
C GLN A 35 13.38 -0.56 -2.42
N ASP A 36 12.72 -1.13 -1.41
CA ASP A 36 12.85 -2.56 -1.09
C ASP A 36 12.36 -3.44 -2.24
N VAL A 37 11.23 -3.09 -2.86
CA VAL A 37 10.72 -3.81 -4.05
C VAL A 37 11.72 -3.72 -5.21
N GLU A 38 12.30 -2.56 -5.44
CA GLU A 38 13.30 -2.37 -6.52
C GLU A 38 14.56 -3.20 -6.27
N LYS A 39 15.03 -3.27 -5.02
CA LYS A 39 16.15 -4.12 -4.65
C LYS A 39 15.81 -5.60 -4.85
N ALA A 40 14.62 -6.04 -4.44
CA ALA A 40 14.17 -7.41 -4.63
C ALA A 40 14.18 -7.81 -6.12
N ILE A 41 13.67 -6.95 -7.00
CA ILE A 41 13.66 -7.18 -8.45
C ILE A 41 15.09 -7.20 -9.03
N ALA A 42 15.99 -6.36 -8.51
CA ALA A 42 17.37 -6.33 -8.94
C ALA A 42 18.15 -7.59 -8.56
N GLU A 43 17.88 -8.14 -7.37
CA GLU A 43 18.53 -9.36 -6.87
C GLU A 43 17.89 -10.64 -7.43
N GLU A 44 16.56 -10.68 -7.56
CA GLU A 44 15.79 -11.78 -8.12
C GLU A 44 14.75 -11.24 -9.13
N PRO A 45 15.11 -11.14 -10.42
CA PRO A 45 14.21 -10.57 -11.44
C PRO A 45 12.87 -11.28 -11.57
N LEU A 46 12.79 -12.58 -11.22
CA LEU A 46 11.55 -13.33 -11.25
C LEU A 46 10.51 -12.77 -10.26
N PHE A 47 10.96 -12.13 -9.17
CA PHE A 47 10.07 -11.46 -8.22
C PHE A 47 9.18 -10.42 -8.90
N GLY A 48 9.73 -9.69 -9.87
CA GLY A 48 8.99 -8.68 -10.64
C GLY A 48 8.13 -9.22 -11.79
N ALA A 49 8.30 -10.48 -12.17
CA ALA A 49 7.74 -11.01 -13.42
C ALA A 49 6.80 -12.22 -13.24
N THR A 50 6.95 -12.99 -12.17
CA THR A 50 6.12 -14.18 -11.95
C THR A 50 4.67 -13.83 -11.70
N LEU A 51 3.76 -14.69 -12.18
CA LEU A 51 2.31 -14.61 -11.94
C LEU A 51 1.83 -15.61 -10.87
N THR A 52 2.74 -16.41 -10.34
CA THR A 52 2.47 -17.43 -9.30
C THR A 52 3.36 -17.18 -8.08
N PRO A 53 3.05 -17.73 -6.91
CA PRO A 53 3.93 -17.67 -5.76
C PRO A 53 5.34 -18.15 -6.09
N MET A 54 6.33 -17.54 -5.46
CA MET A 54 7.72 -17.91 -5.65
C MET A 54 8.12 -19.05 -4.72
N ASP A 55 9.03 -19.89 -5.21
CA ASP A 55 9.65 -20.94 -4.42
C ASP A 55 10.63 -20.31 -3.40
N ASP A 56 10.58 -20.75 -2.14
CA ASP A 56 11.45 -20.29 -1.05
C ASP A 56 12.94 -20.39 -1.40
N ILE A 57 13.32 -21.30 -2.28
CA ILE A 57 14.70 -21.45 -2.70
C ILE A 57 15.23 -20.21 -3.44
N LEU A 58 14.35 -19.42 -4.03
CA LEU A 58 14.67 -18.18 -4.75
C LEU A 58 14.66 -16.93 -3.83
N LEU A 59 14.09 -17.07 -2.63
CA LEU A 59 13.91 -15.96 -1.67
C LEU A 59 15.00 -15.92 -0.58
N LYS A 60 16.23 -16.30 -0.93
CA LYS A 60 17.34 -16.45 0.02
C LYS A 60 18.14 -15.18 0.31
N SER A 61 17.94 -14.11 -0.46
CA SER A 61 18.65 -12.86 -0.22
C SER A 61 18.18 -12.19 1.06
N ASP A 62 19.11 -11.55 1.78
CA ASP A 62 18.85 -10.85 3.06
C ASP A 62 17.71 -9.83 2.95
N ILE A 63 17.47 -9.25 1.78
CA ILE A 63 16.38 -8.29 1.58
C ILE A 63 15.01 -8.92 1.83
N PHE A 64 14.79 -10.18 1.46
CA PHE A 64 13.54 -10.88 1.68
C PHE A 64 13.29 -11.20 3.15
N GLU A 65 14.35 -11.37 3.93
CA GLU A 65 14.27 -11.62 5.37
C GLU A 65 14.13 -10.33 6.18
N SER A 66 14.71 -9.22 5.72
CA SER A 66 14.75 -7.97 6.48
C SER A 66 13.57 -7.04 6.18
N SER A 67 13.03 -7.05 4.96
CA SER A 67 11.96 -6.14 4.55
C SER A 67 10.58 -6.64 4.96
N VAL A 68 9.89 -5.86 5.78
CA VAL A 68 8.47 -6.10 6.13
C VAL A 68 7.58 -6.01 4.88
N THR A 69 7.86 -5.09 3.98
CA THR A 69 7.16 -4.92 2.71
C THR A 69 7.18 -6.19 1.88
N LEU A 70 8.37 -6.77 1.67
CA LEU A 70 8.52 -7.99 0.87
C LEU A 70 7.88 -9.20 1.53
N LYS A 71 8.02 -9.35 2.85
CA LYS A 71 7.33 -10.43 3.60
C LYS A 71 5.82 -10.38 3.43
N ARG A 72 5.22 -9.19 3.46
CA ARG A 72 3.78 -9.01 3.23
C ARG A 72 3.38 -9.36 1.82
N MET A 73 4.15 -8.93 0.82
CA MET A 73 3.91 -9.27 -0.58
C MET A 73 3.99 -10.78 -0.83
N ILE A 74 4.98 -11.45 -0.28
CA ILE A 74 5.15 -12.91 -0.38
C ILE A 74 3.96 -13.62 0.28
N ALA A 75 3.62 -13.27 1.52
CA ALA A 75 2.50 -13.88 2.23
C ALA A 75 1.15 -13.66 1.52
N ALA A 76 0.92 -12.49 0.93
CA ALA A 76 -0.27 -12.22 0.14
C ALA A 76 -0.29 -13.04 -1.16
N SER A 77 0.84 -13.15 -1.83
CA SER A 77 1.07 -13.97 -3.02
C SER A 77 0.68 -15.44 -2.78
N GLU A 78 1.17 -16.04 -1.70
CA GLU A 78 0.87 -17.42 -1.31
C GLU A 78 -0.62 -17.62 -1.04
N ARG A 79 -1.25 -16.72 -0.29
CA ARG A 79 -2.68 -16.81 0.05
C ARG A 79 -3.60 -16.67 -1.16
N ALA A 80 -3.26 -15.79 -2.09
CA ALA A 80 -4.06 -15.51 -3.28
C ALA A 80 -3.68 -16.37 -4.49
N PHE A 81 -2.59 -17.13 -4.39
CA PHE A 81 -2.00 -17.90 -5.50
C PHE A 81 -1.67 -17.02 -6.72
N THR A 82 -1.08 -15.85 -6.46
CA THR A 82 -0.64 -14.87 -7.47
C THR A 82 0.86 -14.63 -7.37
N GLY A 83 1.44 -13.86 -8.31
CA GLY A 83 2.79 -13.34 -8.14
C GLY A 83 2.84 -12.23 -7.07
N PRO A 84 4.01 -12.00 -6.44
CA PRO A 84 4.15 -11.02 -5.35
C PRO A 84 3.78 -9.59 -5.75
N MET A 85 4.02 -9.22 -7.01
CA MET A 85 3.72 -7.87 -7.51
C MET A 85 2.23 -7.55 -7.55
N ALA A 86 1.33 -8.56 -7.50
CA ALA A 86 -0.11 -8.33 -7.37
C ALA A 86 -0.48 -7.60 -6.06
N ALA A 87 0.35 -7.68 -5.03
CA ALA A 87 0.11 -7.03 -3.74
C ALA A 87 0.90 -5.73 -3.54
N VAL A 88 1.66 -5.26 -4.54
CA VAL A 88 2.62 -4.16 -4.36
C VAL A 88 1.95 -2.85 -3.95
N ALA A 89 0.86 -2.47 -4.62
CA ALA A 89 0.21 -1.18 -4.37
C ALA A 89 -0.41 -1.11 -2.97
N GLY A 90 -1.14 -2.15 -2.57
CA GLY A 90 -1.73 -2.25 -1.23
C GLY A 90 -0.67 -2.31 -0.13
N THR A 91 0.42 -3.03 -0.34
CA THR A 91 1.50 -3.13 0.65
C THR A 91 2.23 -1.80 0.85
N ILE A 92 2.47 -1.04 -0.22
CA ILE A 92 3.04 0.31 -0.14
C ILE A 92 2.09 1.27 0.58
N ALA A 93 0.79 1.23 0.28
CA ALA A 93 -0.21 2.02 0.97
C ALA A 93 -0.26 1.68 2.48
N TRP A 94 -0.18 0.40 2.81
CA TRP A 94 -0.15 -0.05 4.20
C TRP A 94 1.08 0.48 4.95
N ALA A 95 2.29 0.40 4.37
CA ALA A 95 3.50 0.96 4.97
C ALA A 95 3.34 2.46 5.29
N GLY A 96 2.72 3.22 4.37
CA GLY A 96 2.45 4.63 4.58
C GLY A 96 1.47 4.89 5.73
N VAL A 97 0.37 4.14 5.80
CA VAL A 97 -0.63 4.28 6.88
C VAL A 97 -0.05 3.92 8.24
N GLU A 98 0.79 2.89 8.34
CA GLU A 98 1.48 2.54 9.58
C GLU A 98 2.41 3.66 10.05
N ALA A 99 3.18 4.25 9.14
CA ALA A 99 4.03 5.39 9.48
C ALA A 99 3.23 6.59 9.98
N MET A 100 2.06 6.85 9.39
CA MET A 100 1.15 7.89 9.86
C MET A 100 0.63 7.60 11.27
N ARG A 101 0.24 6.34 11.54
CA ARG A 101 -0.17 5.89 12.88
C ARG A 101 0.95 6.11 13.90
N ASP A 102 2.15 5.70 13.57
CA ASP A 102 3.32 5.82 14.46
C ASP A 102 3.71 7.28 14.69
N ALA A 103 3.39 8.17 13.76
CA ALA A 103 3.48 9.62 13.90
C ALA A 103 2.31 10.24 14.70
N GLY A 104 1.34 9.43 15.16
CA GLY A 104 0.24 9.86 16.01
C GLY A 104 -1.09 10.15 15.30
N ALA A 105 -1.21 9.85 14.01
CA ALA A 105 -2.45 10.03 13.28
C ALA A 105 -3.56 9.12 13.85
N LYS A 106 -4.76 9.69 14.01
CA LYS A 106 -5.98 8.94 14.38
C LYS A 106 -6.88 8.68 13.16
N TYR A 107 -6.65 9.43 12.10
CA TYR A 107 -7.35 9.27 10.83
C TYR A 107 -6.36 9.42 9.69
N ALA A 108 -6.14 8.35 8.96
CA ALA A 108 -5.23 8.27 7.83
C ALA A 108 -5.79 7.36 6.75
N VAL A 109 -5.80 7.83 5.51
CA VAL A 109 -6.24 7.04 4.35
C VAL A 109 -5.25 7.25 3.22
N ILE A 110 -4.78 6.16 2.64
CA ILE A 110 -3.95 6.18 1.43
C ILE A 110 -4.63 5.35 0.36
N ASP A 111 -4.87 5.97 -0.78
CA ASP A 111 -5.30 5.31 -2.01
C ASP A 111 -4.11 5.25 -2.97
N ASN A 112 -3.70 4.05 -3.35
CA ASN A 112 -2.63 3.79 -4.29
C ASN A 112 -3.18 3.03 -5.50
N GLY A 113 -3.69 3.79 -6.47
CA GLY A 113 -4.22 3.22 -7.71
C GLY A 113 -5.47 2.35 -7.53
N GLY A 114 -6.24 2.58 -6.47
CA GLY A 114 -7.44 1.83 -6.11
C GLY A 114 -7.22 0.84 -4.95
N ASP A 115 -5.98 0.52 -4.59
CA ASP A 115 -5.66 -0.22 -3.37
C ASP A 115 -5.61 0.76 -2.18
N ILE A 116 -6.50 0.56 -1.22
CA ILE A 116 -6.70 1.50 -0.11
C ILE A 116 -6.30 0.87 1.20
N ALA A 117 -5.43 1.57 1.93
CA ALA A 117 -5.14 1.30 3.34
C ALA A 117 -5.64 2.45 4.21
N TYR A 118 -6.11 2.14 5.42
CA TYR A 118 -6.57 3.18 6.34
C TYR A 118 -6.46 2.76 7.81
N ILE A 119 -6.32 3.76 8.67
CA ILE A 119 -6.64 3.72 10.09
C ILE A 119 -7.61 4.86 10.38
N ALA A 120 -8.58 4.66 11.25
CA ALA A 120 -9.54 5.69 11.57
C ALA A 120 -10.24 5.44 12.92
N ASP A 121 -10.40 6.49 13.71
CA ASP A 121 -11.20 6.51 14.94
C ASP A 121 -12.70 6.72 14.66
N ARG A 122 -13.07 6.92 13.40
CA ARG A 122 -14.43 7.17 12.91
C ARG A 122 -14.63 6.53 11.53
N PRO A 123 -15.89 6.36 11.06
CA PRO A 123 -16.15 5.75 9.76
C PRO A 123 -15.46 6.47 8.59
N VAL A 124 -14.87 5.67 7.68
CA VAL A 124 -14.25 6.15 6.44
C VAL A 124 -15.21 5.92 5.27
N ARG A 125 -15.39 6.95 4.42
CA ARG A 125 -16.22 6.84 3.22
C ARG A 125 -15.35 6.80 1.97
N ILE A 126 -15.46 5.73 1.22
CA ILE A 126 -14.76 5.53 -0.04
C ILE A 126 -15.76 5.61 -1.18
N GLY A 127 -15.68 6.66 -1.98
CA GLY A 127 -16.54 6.86 -3.13
C GLY A 127 -16.30 5.84 -4.24
N LEU A 128 -17.36 5.31 -4.83
CA LEU A 128 -17.29 4.41 -5.96
C LEU A 128 -17.14 5.20 -7.26
N PHE A 129 -16.01 5.04 -7.93
CA PHE A 129 -15.82 5.52 -9.29
C PHE A 129 -15.91 4.35 -10.27
N ALA A 130 -16.86 4.38 -11.17
CA ALA A 130 -17.13 3.32 -12.14
C ALA A 130 -17.19 3.88 -13.59
N GLY A 131 -16.30 4.82 -13.90
CA GLY A 131 -16.22 5.44 -15.22
C GLY A 131 -17.55 6.09 -15.64
N ASN A 132 -18.06 5.72 -16.82
CA ASN A 132 -19.30 6.25 -17.37
C ASN A 132 -20.56 5.49 -16.91
N SER A 133 -20.46 4.58 -15.95
CA SER A 133 -21.60 3.85 -15.41
C SER A 133 -22.53 4.79 -14.62
N GLU A 134 -23.84 4.50 -14.65
CA GLU A 134 -24.87 5.25 -13.91
C GLU A 134 -24.65 5.23 -12.39
N ILE A 135 -23.93 4.25 -11.87
CA ILE A 135 -23.60 4.13 -10.43
C ILE A 135 -22.36 4.93 -10.04
N SER A 136 -21.58 5.42 -11.01
CA SER A 136 -20.35 6.18 -10.74
C SER A 136 -20.64 7.44 -9.92
N SER A 137 -19.88 7.64 -8.88
CA SER A 137 -19.96 8.79 -7.97
C SER A 137 -21.30 8.96 -7.22
N LYS A 138 -22.21 7.96 -7.29
CA LYS A 138 -23.49 7.98 -6.57
C LYS A 138 -23.47 7.19 -5.26
N TYR A 139 -22.51 6.29 -5.10
CA TYR A 139 -22.41 5.39 -3.97
C TYR A 139 -21.04 5.49 -3.31
N ALA A 140 -20.98 5.14 -2.04
CA ALA A 140 -19.76 5.02 -1.28
C ALA A 140 -19.81 3.79 -0.39
N PHE A 141 -18.69 3.13 -0.21
CA PHE A 141 -18.49 2.18 0.87
C PHE A 141 -18.28 2.96 2.16
N VAL A 142 -18.91 2.51 3.24
CA VAL A 142 -18.68 3.04 4.58
C VAL A 142 -17.94 1.98 5.38
N LEU A 143 -16.67 2.24 5.64
CA LEU A 143 -15.81 1.34 6.40
C LEU A 143 -15.86 1.70 7.87
N PRO A 144 -15.90 0.72 8.78
CA PRO A 144 -15.92 0.96 10.22
C PRO A 144 -14.60 1.59 10.69
N PRO A 145 -14.56 2.18 11.90
CA PRO A 145 -13.31 2.53 12.56
C PRO A 145 -12.38 1.32 12.65
N SER A 146 -11.08 1.53 12.45
CA SER A 146 -10.03 0.53 12.58
C SER A 146 -8.76 1.19 13.09
N ALA A 147 -8.13 0.59 14.07
CA ALA A 147 -6.86 1.04 14.63
C ALA A 147 -5.66 0.21 14.13
N ASP A 148 -5.94 -0.90 13.41
CA ASP A 148 -4.96 -1.88 12.93
C ASP A 148 -5.03 -2.02 11.40
#